data_b68df00190186c3adf1a88567b6db5d8
#
_entry.id   b68df00190186c3adf1a88567b6db5d8
#
_cell.length_a   1.000
_cell.length_b   1.000
_cell.length_c   1.000
_cell.angle_alpha   90.00
_cell.angle_beta   90.00
_cell.angle_gamma   90.00
#
_symmetry.space_group_name_H-M   'P 1'
#
loop_
_entity.id
_entity.type
_entity.pdbx_description
1 polymer ?
#
loop_
_entity_poly.entity_id
_entity_poly.type
_entity_poly.pdbx_seq_one_letter_code
_entity_poly.pdbx_strand_id
1 'polypeptide(L)'
;MFFYHDQLRLYYQRCGSGPVIVLLHGNGEDHTIFANLIEQLAPLYTVIAVDSRDHGQSSRTNRLSYDAMTADLAALITGLELEQPILLGFSDGAIVALQLAIRQPQLAGALILAGANLTPQGLRRYSRVAFRVAAGYHPSPKMAMMLHEPQITPAMLHRVAIPTLVLAGSRDLIARKETLTIATNIQNAELHILPGENHNSYIKDNAKLWQLIRPFLAGLNRTD
;
A
#
# COMPACT_ATOMS: atom_id res chain seq x y z
N MET A 1 -11.66 -8.15 13.36
CA MET A 1 -12.16 -7.06 14.25
C MET A 1 -12.76 -5.95 13.38
N PHE A 2 -13.48 -4.99 13.99
CA PHE A 2 -14.06 -3.88 13.23
C PHE A 2 -13.73 -2.54 13.88
N PHE A 3 -13.33 -1.58 13.06
CA PHE A 3 -13.17 -0.18 13.42
C PHE A 3 -14.29 0.63 12.78
N TYR A 4 -14.90 1.55 13.53
CA TYR A 4 -16.02 2.35 13.08
C TYR A 4 -15.61 3.82 12.98
N HIS A 5 -15.83 4.42 11.82
CA HIS A 5 -15.52 5.82 11.52
C HIS A 5 -16.49 6.36 10.46
N ASP A 6 -17.09 7.53 10.68
CA ASP A 6 -17.98 8.21 9.75
C ASP A 6 -19.05 7.30 9.11
N GLN A 7 -19.76 6.50 9.91
CA GLN A 7 -20.74 5.50 9.48
C GLN A 7 -20.14 4.36 8.65
N LEU A 8 -18.82 4.32 8.50
CA LEU A 8 -18.10 3.25 7.86
C LEU A 8 -17.63 2.22 8.89
N ARG A 9 -17.68 0.96 8.52
CA ARG A 9 -17.13 -0.15 9.27
C ARG A 9 -15.96 -0.74 8.48
N LEU A 10 -14.74 -0.58 8.99
CA LEU A 10 -13.53 -1.18 8.44
C LEU A 10 -13.22 -2.47 9.19
N TYR A 11 -13.04 -3.55 8.43
CA TYR A 11 -12.54 -4.80 8.99
C TYR A 11 -11.01 -4.75 9.06
N TYR A 12 -10.46 -5.27 10.14
CA TYR A 12 -9.04 -5.54 10.25
C TYR A 12 -8.79 -6.82 11.06
N GLN A 13 -7.76 -7.55 10.68
CA GLN A 13 -7.17 -8.63 11.46
C GLN A 13 -6.03 -8.05 12.29
N ARG A 14 -5.96 -8.42 13.58
CA ARG A 14 -4.84 -8.06 14.47
C ARG A 14 -4.27 -9.32 15.10
N CYS A 15 -2.95 -9.47 15.06
CA CYS A 15 -2.23 -10.56 15.70
C CYS A 15 -0.79 -10.14 16.04
N GLY A 16 -0.13 -10.97 16.87
CA GLY A 16 1.25 -10.72 17.28
C GLY A 16 1.41 -9.63 18.35
N SER A 17 2.65 -9.29 18.63
CA SER A 17 3.06 -8.26 19.60
C SER A 17 4.39 -7.64 19.20
N GLY A 18 4.66 -6.40 19.67
CA GLY A 18 5.83 -5.63 19.30
C GLY A 18 5.49 -4.40 18.46
N PRO A 19 6.47 -3.81 17.74
CA PRO A 19 6.23 -2.67 16.87
C PRO A 19 5.10 -2.92 15.88
N VAL A 20 4.33 -1.88 15.55
CA VAL A 20 3.13 -2.05 14.72
C VAL A 20 3.49 -2.02 13.24
N ILE A 21 2.98 -2.99 12.48
CA ILE A 21 2.97 -2.98 11.02
C ILE A 21 1.53 -3.07 10.49
N VAL A 22 1.14 -2.14 9.64
CA VAL A 22 -0.16 -2.11 8.96
C VAL A 22 0.00 -2.59 7.54
N LEU A 23 -0.80 -3.58 7.13
CA LEU A 23 -0.79 -4.18 5.80
C LEU A 23 -2.01 -3.72 5.00
N LEU A 24 -1.79 -3.20 3.79
CA LEU A 24 -2.78 -2.60 2.91
C LEU A 24 -2.75 -3.31 1.55
N HIS A 25 -3.82 -4.01 1.21
CA HIS A 25 -3.95 -4.81 -0.02
C HIS A 25 -4.19 -3.96 -1.27
N GLY A 26 -4.12 -4.57 -2.46
CA GLY A 26 -4.39 -3.97 -3.76
C GLY A 26 -5.87 -3.97 -4.15
N ASN A 27 -6.14 -3.43 -5.35
CA ASN A 27 -7.50 -3.33 -5.89
C ASN A 27 -8.15 -4.70 -6.08
N GLY A 28 -9.38 -4.83 -5.59
CA GLY A 28 -10.16 -6.08 -5.72
C GLY A 28 -9.72 -7.22 -4.81
N GLU A 29 -8.77 -6.99 -3.93
CA GLU A 29 -8.24 -7.96 -2.96
C GLU A 29 -8.77 -7.67 -1.55
N ASP A 30 -8.25 -8.37 -0.54
CA ASP A 30 -8.50 -8.15 0.87
C ASP A 30 -7.26 -8.57 1.70
N HIS A 31 -7.35 -8.49 3.03
CA HIS A 31 -6.24 -8.82 3.95
C HIS A 31 -5.66 -10.22 3.75
N THR A 32 -6.41 -11.16 3.18
CA THR A 32 -5.99 -12.57 3.04
C THR A 32 -4.82 -12.77 2.08
N ILE A 33 -4.56 -11.80 1.18
CA ILE A 33 -3.37 -11.87 0.32
C ILE A 33 -2.06 -11.91 1.11
N PHE A 34 -2.09 -11.46 2.38
CA PHE A 34 -0.94 -11.42 3.27
C PHE A 34 -0.91 -12.57 4.30
N ALA A 35 -1.79 -13.59 4.18
CA ALA A 35 -1.93 -14.63 5.22
C ALA A 35 -0.59 -15.23 5.68
N ASN A 36 0.23 -15.72 4.75
CA ASN A 36 1.53 -16.30 5.09
C ASN A 36 2.55 -15.25 5.57
N LEU A 37 2.45 -13.99 5.10
CA LEU A 37 3.32 -12.90 5.58
C LEU A 37 2.96 -12.54 7.02
N ILE A 38 1.68 -12.53 7.35
CA ILE A 38 1.18 -12.29 8.71
C ILE A 38 1.77 -13.32 9.68
N GLU A 39 1.79 -14.61 9.32
CA GLU A 39 2.39 -15.67 10.15
C GLU A 39 3.89 -15.44 10.41
N GLN A 40 4.61 -14.89 9.43
CA GLN A 40 6.04 -14.59 9.56
C GLN A 40 6.32 -13.32 10.35
N LEU A 41 5.43 -12.34 10.29
CA LEU A 41 5.56 -11.07 11.01
C LEU A 41 5.09 -11.15 12.46
N ALA A 42 4.02 -11.90 12.75
CA ALA A 42 3.37 -11.95 14.06
C ALA A 42 4.29 -12.30 15.25
N PRO A 43 5.36 -13.11 15.10
CA PRO A 43 6.32 -13.35 16.17
C PRO A 43 7.15 -12.13 16.59
N LEU A 44 7.23 -11.08 15.73
CA LEU A 44 8.11 -9.94 15.90
C LEU A 44 7.37 -8.60 15.92
N TYR A 45 6.14 -8.56 15.41
CA TYR A 45 5.36 -7.33 15.19
C TYR A 45 3.90 -7.50 15.63
N THR A 46 3.28 -6.41 16.05
CA THR A 46 1.82 -6.32 16.06
C THR A 46 1.38 -6.04 14.62
N VAL A 47 0.79 -7.05 13.98
CA VAL A 47 0.33 -6.96 12.58
C VAL A 47 -1.13 -6.55 12.55
N ILE A 48 -1.45 -5.53 11.75
CA ILE A 48 -2.81 -5.06 11.47
C ILE A 48 -3.03 -5.13 9.97
N ALA A 49 -3.76 -6.12 9.50
CA ALA A 49 -4.11 -6.29 8.09
C ALA A 49 -5.54 -5.78 7.83
N VAL A 50 -5.68 -4.76 7.00
CA VAL A 50 -6.92 -3.99 6.84
C VAL A 50 -7.60 -4.34 5.53
N ASP A 51 -8.92 -4.54 5.57
CA ASP A 51 -9.76 -4.49 4.38
C ASP A 51 -10.14 -3.04 4.11
N SER A 52 -9.72 -2.49 2.98
CA SER A 52 -10.09 -1.14 2.56
C SER A 52 -11.61 -1.04 2.34
N ARG A 53 -12.18 0.20 2.41
CA ARG A 53 -13.58 0.42 2.02
C ARG A 53 -13.90 -0.25 0.68
N ASP A 54 -15.09 -0.77 0.51
CA ASP A 54 -15.57 -1.53 -0.66
C ASP A 54 -14.84 -2.86 -0.93
N HIS A 55 -13.97 -3.32 -0.01
CA HIS A 55 -13.24 -4.58 -0.12
C HIS A 55 -13.50 -5.50 1.07
N GLY A 56 -13.24 -6.80 0.89
CA GLY A 56 -13.32 -7.82 1.93
C GLY A 56 -14.60 -7.72 2.77
N GLN A 57 -14.40 -7.63 4.09
CA GLN A 57 -15.47 -7.54 5.09
C GLN A 57 -15.83 -6.09 5.49
N SER A 58 -15.15 -5.10 4.90
CA SER A 58 -15.43 -3.68 5.13
C SER A 58 -16.71 -3.22 4.45
N SER A 59 -17.29 -2.11 4.92
CA SER A 59 -18.53 -1.55 4.37
C SER A 59 -18.42 -1.24 2.89
N ARG A 60 -19.50 -1.46 2.18
CA ARG A 60 -19.71 -0.94 0.82
C ARG A 60 -20.09 0.53 0.91
N THR A 61 -19.55 1.34 0.01
CA THR A 61 -19.79 2.78 -0.02
C THR A 61 -20.10 3.24 -1.45
N ASN A 62 -20.60 4.46 -1.60
CA ASN A 62 -20.75 5.13 -2.90
C ASN A 62 -19.60 6.13 -3.16
N ARG A 63 -18.58 6.16 -2.29
CA ARG A 63 -17.44 7.10 -2.34
C ARG A 63 -16.14 6.33 -2.26
N LEU A 64 -15.71 5.76 -3.37
CA LEU A 64 -14.43 5.10 -3.48
C LEU A 64 -13.43 6.02 -4.18
N SER A 65 -12.38 6.43 -3.46
CA SER A 65 -11.23 7.18 -3.95
C SER A 65 -10.02 6.92 -3.08
N TYR A 66 -8.80 7.13 -3.60
CA TYR A 66 -7.60 7.02 -2.76
C TYR A 66 -7.60 8.05 -1.63
N ASP A 67 -8.17 9.23 -1.85
CA ASP A 67 -8.32 10.26 -0.81
C ASP A 67 -9.18 9.77 0.35
N ALA A 68 -10.30 9.12 0.04
CA ALA A 68 -11.19 8.56 1.04
C ALA A 68 -10.55 7.38 1.79
N MET A 69 -9.86 6.47 1.07
CA MET A 69 -9.11 5.36 1.68
C MET A 69 -7.97 5.86 2.57
N THR A 70 -7.30 6.95 2.18
CA THR A 70 -6.26 7.59 2.99
C THR A 70 -6.82 8.20 4.27
N ALA A 71 -8.00 8.83 4.21
CA ALA A 71 -8.68 9.35 5.38
C ALA A 71 -9.09 8.23 6.35
N ASP A 72 -9.57 7.09 5.83
CA ASP A 72 -9.87 5.90 6.63
C ASP A 72 -8.64 5.35 7.35
N LEU A 73 -7.52 5.26 6.65
CA LEU A 73 -6.27 4.80 7.25
C LEU A 73 -5.79 5.75 8.35
N ALA A 74 -5.89 7.07 8.13
CA ALA A 74 -5.56 8.06 9.16
C ALA A 74 -6.45 7.92 10.39
N ALA A 75 -7.76 7.75 10.18
CA ALA A 75 -8.72 7.54 11.26
C ALA A 75 -8.45 6.24 12.02
N LEU A 76 -8.14 5.15 11.32
CA LEU A 76 -7.82 3.86 11.94
C LEU A 76 -6.53 3.96 12.78
N ILE A 77 -5.46 4.57 12.26
CA ILE A 77 -4.21 4.76 12.99
C ILE A 77 -4.46 5.57 14.27
N THR A 78 -5.16 6.69 14.16
CA THR A 78 -5.46 7.57 15.29
C THR A 78 -6.42 6.89 16.29
N GLY A 79 -7.49 6.27 15.81
CA GLY A 79 -8.51 5.67 16.67
C GLY A 79 -8.07 4.37 17.35
N LEU A 80 -7.07 3.69 16.83
CA LEU A 80 -6.42 2.55 17.48
C LEU A 80 -5.15 2.95 18.25
N GLU A 81 -4.86 4.25 18.33
CA GLU A 81 -3.68 4.82 19.03
C GLU A 81 -2.37 4.17 18.60
N LEU A 82 -2.20 3.98 17.28
CA LEU A 82 -0.99 3.36 16.73
C LEU A 82 0.12 4.41 16.62
N GLU A 83 1.19 4.23 17.37
CA GLU A 83 2.33 5.14 17.37
C GLU A 83 3.25 4.85 16.18
N GLN A 84 3.26 5.75 15.20
CA GLN A 84 4.13 5.72 14.02
C GLN A 84 4.31 4.31 13.38
N PRO A 85 3.23 3.63 12.99
CA PRO A 85 3.31 2.27 12.46
C PRO A 85 4.12 2.22 11.16
N ILE A 86 4.73 1.08 10.88
CA ILE A 86 5.26 0.75 9.56
C ILE A 86 4.07 0.49 8.65
N LEU A 87 4.01 1.13 7.49
CA LEU A 87 2.94 0.90 6.51
C LEU A 87 3.49 0.08 5.34
N LEU A 88 3.02 -1.15 5.18
CA LEU A 88 3.28 -1.97 4.00
C LEU A 88 2.04 -1.95 3.11
N GLY A 89 2.17 -1.35 1.95
CA GLY A 89 1.10 -1.31 0.95
C GLY A 89 1.47 -2.00 -0.34
N PHE A 90 0.49 -2.68 -0.93
CA PHE A 90 0.58 -3.25 -2.27
C PHE A 90 -0.38 -2.53 -3.22
N SER A 91 0.10 -2.10 -4.40
CA SER A 91 -0.71 -1.47 -5.45
C SER A 91 -1.53 -0.30 -4.90
N ASP A 92 -2.87 -0.38 -4.85
CA ASP A 92 -3.75 0.63 -4.24
C ASP A 92 -3.35 0.92 -2.78
N GLY A 93 -3.05 -0.11 -2.01
CA GLY A 93 -2.58 0.04 -0.63
C GLY A 93 -1.26 0.81 -0.53
N ALA A 94 -0.36 0.66 -1.51
CA ALA A 94 0.89 1.42 -1.55
C ALA A 94 0.64 2.90 -1.89
N ILE A 95 -0.34 3.19 -2.76
CA ILE A 95 -0.78 4.56 -3.06
C ILE A 95 -1.36 5.22 -1.81
N VAL A 96 -2.23 4.51 -1.08
CA VAL A 96 -2.85 5.00 0.16
C VAL A 96 -1.80 5.29 1.23
N ALA A 97 -0.84 4.36 1.45
CA ALA A 97 0.26 4.57 2.39
C ALA A 97 1.13 5.78 2.01
N LEU A 98 1.46 5.93 0.73
CA LEU A 98 2.23 7.05 0.22
C LEU A 98 1.48 8.38 0.37
N GLN A 99 0.17 8.43 0.05
CA GLN A 99 -0.64 9.63 0.23
C GLN A 99 -0.75 10.01 1.71
N LEU A 100 -0.87 9.05 2.63
CA LEU A 100 -0.88 9.33 4.06
C LEU A 100 0.43 9.99 4.48
N ALA A 101 1.57 9.41 4.13
CA ALA A 101 2.89 9.97 4.48
C ALA A 101 3.14 11.36 3.89
N ILE A 102 2.60 11.65 2.71
CA ILE A 102 2.65 12.99 2.09
C ILE A 102 1.81 14.01 2.87
N ARG A 103 0.62 13.62 3.32
CA ARG A 103 -0.37 14.53 3.93
C ARG A 103 -0.23 14.66 5.43
N GLN A 104 0.11 13.57 6.10
CA GLN A 104 0.19 13.44 7.56
C GLN A 104 1.44 12.63 7.94
N PRO A 105 2.65 13.17 7.70
CA PRO A 105 3.91 12.42 7.87
C PRO A 105 4.13 11.90 9.29
N GLN A 106 3.49 12.54 10.29
CA GLN A 106 3.60 12.13 11.69
C GLN A 106 2.88 10.81 12.00
N LEU A 107 1.99 10.33 11.11
CA LEU A 107 1.20 9.11 11.33
C LEU A 107 1.89 7.83 10.83
N ALA A 108 3.09 7.91 10.27
CA ALA A 108 3.83 6.75 9.80
C ALA A 108 5.30 6.83 10.20
N GLY A 109 5.87 5.71 10.65
CA GLY A 109 7.30 5.61 11.00
C GLY A 109 8.18 5.13 9.84
N ALA A 110 7.65 4.31 8.95
CA ALA A 110 8.34 3.84 7.74
C ALA A 110 7.32 3.38 6.68
N LEU A 111 7.76 3.31 5.42
CA LEU A 111 6.96 2.84 4.30
C LEU A 111 7.60 1.64 3.60
N ILE A 112 6.77 0.68 3.19
CA ILE A 112 7.11 -0.37 2.23
C ILE A 112 6.08 -0.27 1.11
N LEU A 113 6.49 0.21 -0.07
CA LEU A 113 5.65 0.52 -1.21
C LEU A 113 5.88 -0.51 -2.31
N ALA A 114 4.98 -1.44 -2.47
CA ALA A 114 5.06 -2.49 -3.49
C ALA A 114 4.12 -2.18 -4.67
N GLY A 115 4.67 -1.89 -5.85
CA GLY A 115 3.91 -1.66 -7.07
C GLY A 115 3.03 -0.40 -7.05
N ALA A 116 3.49 0.70 -6.44
CA ALA A 116 2.80 1.98 -6.46
C ALA A 116 2.99 2.72 -7.79
N ASN A 117 1.98 3.49 -8.20
CA ASN A 117 2.06 4.49 -9.27
C ASN A 117 1.63 5.86 -8.77
N LEU A 118 2.10 6.91 -9.43
CA LEU A 118 1.83 8.31 -9.08
C LEU A 118 0.61 8.87 -9.81
N THR A 119 0.35 8.33 -11.01
CA THR A 119 -0.75 8.77 -11.87
C THR A 119 -1.32 7.59 -12.65
N PRO A 120 -2.55 7.66 -13.20
CA PRO A 120 -3.07 6.63 -14.11
C PRO A 120 -2.18 6.40 -15.34
N GLN A 121 -1.43 7.44 -15.78
CA GLN A 121 -0.48 7.35 -16.88
C GLN A 121 0.76 6.53 -16.51
N GLY A 122 1.01 6.31 -15.24
CA GLY A 122 2.07 5.45 -14.72
C GLY A 122 1.85 3.96 -14.99
N LEU A 123 0.65 3.54 -15.34
CA LEU A 123 0.40 2.21 -15.86
C LEU A 123 1.01 2.06 -17.28
N ARG A 124 1.60 0.91 -17.58
CA ARG A 124 2.05 0.62 -18.94
C ARG A 124 0.89 0.74 -19.94
N ARG A 125 1.18 1.23 -21.14
CA ARG A 125 0.15 1.53 -22.16
C ARG A 125 -0.81 0.37 -22.41
N TYR A 126 -0.30 -0.85 -22.51
CA TYR A 126 -1.15 -2.03 -22.75
C TYR A 126 -2.08 -2.32 -21.57
N SER A 127 -1.60 -2.20 -20.32
CA SER A 127 -2.41 -2.38 -19.13
C SER A 127 -3.52 -1.33 -19.04
N ARG A 128 -3.19 -0.07 -19.31
CA ARG A 128 -4.16 1.03 -19.32
C ARG A 128 -5.24 0.85 -20.37
N VAL A 129 -4.87 0.38 -21.59
CA VAL A 129 -5.85 0.05 -22.62
C VAL A 129 -6.74 -1.10 -22.18
N ALA A 130 -6.17 -2.18 -21.65
CA ALA A 130 -6.92 -3.32 -21.15
C ALA A 130 -7.93 -2.92 -20.05
N PHE A 131 -7.51 -2.08 -19.09
CA PHE A 131 -8.40 -1.58 -18.03
C PHE A 131 -9.53 -0.70 -18.58
N ARG A 132 -9.26 0.16 -19.57
CA ARG A 132 -10.31 0.97 -20.22
C ARG A 132 -11.33 0.10 -20.96
N VAL A 133 -10.86 -0.90 -21.67
CA VAL A 133 -11.74 -1.86 -22.36
C VAL A 133 -12.58 -2.62 -21.34
N ALA A 134 -11.95 -3.16 -20.27
CA ALA A 134 -12.65 -3.85 -19.22
C ALA A 134 -13.71 -2.96 -18.52
N ALA A 135 -13.36 -1.68 -18.25
CA ALA A 135 -14.29 -0.71 -17.67
C ALA A 135 -15.49 -0.39 -18.59
N GLY A 136 -15.32 -0.48 -19.90
CA GLY A 136 -16.41 -0.32 -20.87
C GLY A 136 -17.41 -1.50 -20.85
N TYR A 137 -16.92 -2.73 -20.61
CA TYR A 137 -17.77 -3.93 -20.51
C TYR A 137 -18.30 -4.17 -19.10
N HIS A 138 -17.52 -3.86 -18.09
CA HIS A 138 -17.83 -4.10 -16.68
C HIS A 138 -17.49 -2.85 -15.85
N PRO A 139 -18.31 -1.79 -15.94
CA PRO A 139 -18.05 -0.58 -15.18
C PRO A 139 -18.12 -0.86 -13.68
N SER A 140 -17.09 -0.42 -12.94
CA SER A 140 -17.09 -0.53 -11.50
C SER A 140 -16.42 0.70 -10.89
N PRO A 141 -16.81 1.13 -9.67
CA PRO A 141 -16.15 2.22 -8.95
C PRO A 141 -14.64 2.01 -8.80
N LYS A 142 -14.20 0.78 -8.55
CA LYS A 142 -12.79 0.40 -8.42
C LYS A 142 -12.00 0.66 -9.71
N MET A 143 -12.57 0.27 -10.85
CA MET A 143 -11.94 0.51 -12.15
C MET A 143 -11.92 1.99 -12.49
N ALA A 144 -13.00 2.71 -12.20
CA ALA A 144 -13.07 4.16 -12.40
C ALA A 144 -11.99 4.89 -11.58
N MET A 145 -11.83 4.54 -10.30
CA MET A 145 -10.77 5.08 -9.44
C MET A 145 -9.39 4.90 -10.08
N MET A 146 -9.01 3.68 -10.48
CA MET A 146 -7.71 3.40 -11.10
C MET A 146 -7.46 4.17 -12.41
N LEU A 147 -8.51 4.49 -13.17
CA LEU A 147 -8.40 5.21 -14.44
C LEU A 147 -8.28 6.73 -14.29
N HIS A 148 -8.66 7.28 -13.14
CA HIS A 148 -8.71 8.74 -12.87
C HIS A 148 -7.77 9.18 -11.76
N GLU A 149 -7.36 8.28 -10.87
CA GLU A 149 -6.51 8.52 -9.71
C GLU A 149 -5.31 7.54 -9.69
N PRO A 150 -4.24 7.81 -8.92
CA PRO A 150 -3.99 9.02 -8.14
C PRO A 150 -3.48 10.19 -9.01
N GLN A 151 -3.24 11.36 -8.35
CA GLN A 151 -2.60 12.52 -8.96
C GLN A 151 -1.48 13.02 -8.02
N ILE A 152 -0.44 12.21 -7.85
CA ILE A 152 0.73 12.52 -7.01
C ILE A 152 1.82 13.12 -7.89
N THR A 153 2.33 14.29 -7.54
CA THR A 153 3.43 14.92 -8.26
C THR A 153 4.79 14.59 -7.63
N PRO A 154 5.90 14.61 -8.39
CA PRO A 154 7.23 14.42 -7.83
C PRO A 154 7.55 15.38 -6.69
N ALA A 155 7.09 16.64 -6.77
CA ALA A 155 7.28 17.63 -5.71
C ALA A 155 6.60 17.24 -4.38
N MET A 156 5.49 16.51 -4.43
CA MET A 156 4.83 16.02 -3.20
C MET A 156 5.65 14.95 -2.50
N LEU A 157 6.46 14.16 -3.22
CA LEU A 157 7.28 13.09 -2.67
C LEU A 157 8.40 13.60 -1.75
N HIS A 158 8.89 14.84 -1.96
CA HIS A 158 9.87 15.48 -1.08
C HIS A 158 9.38 15.71 0.35
N ARG A 159 8.06 15.61 0.59
CA ARG A 159 7.47 15.67 1.93
C ARG A 159 7.67 14.39 2.74
N VAL A 160 8.02 13.28 2.07
CA VAL A 160 8.24 11.99 2.71
C VAL A 160 9.70 11.91 3.15
N ALA A 161 9.93 12.07 4.46
CA ALA A 161 11.27 12.04 5.06
C ALA A 161 11.57 10.74 5.82
N ILE A 162 10.54 9.89 6.02
CA ILE A 162 10.66 8.61 6.74
C ILE A 162 11.34 7.53 5.88
N PRO A 163 12.01 6.54 6.50
CA PRO A 163 12.58 5.41 5.77
C PRO A 163 11.56 4.75 4.86
N THR A 164 11.93 4.54 3.60
CA THR A 164 11.00 4.03 2.60
C THR A 164 11.66 2.94 1.76
N LEU A 165 11.05 1.75 1.69
CA LEU A 165 11.44 0.68 0.77
C LEU A 165 10.47 0.67 -0.42
N VAL A 166 11.00 0.80 -1.63
CA VAL A 166 10.22 0.77 -2.88
C VAL A 166 10.49 -0.54 -3.61
N LEU A 167 9.45 -1.33 -3.85
CA LEU A 167 9.50 -2.64 -4.50
C LEU A 167 8.71 -2.63 -5.81
N ALA A 168 9.26 -3.19 -6.88
CA ALA A 168 8.52 -3.45 -8.11
C ALA A 168 9.09 -4.65 -8.87
N GLY A 169 8.25 -5.36 -9.60
CA GLY A 169 8.70 -6.39 -10.54
C GLY A 169 9.31 -5.77 -11.81
N SER A 170 10.31 -6.42 -12.41
CA SER A 170 10.88 -5.96 -13.70
C SER A 170 9.87 -6.08 -14.85
N ARG A 171 8.85 -6.93 -14.70
CA ARG A 171 7.73 -7.12 -15.63
C ARG A 171 6.42 -6.57 -15.07
N ASP A 172 6.50 -5.59 -14.16
CA ASP A 172 5.34 -4.96 -13.53
C ASP A 172 4.42 -4.29 -14.56
N LEU A 173 3.13 -4.21 -14.24
CA LEU A 173 2.17 -3.42 -15.03
C LEU A 173 2.34 -1.91 -14.82
N ILE A 174 3.02 -1.51 -13.73
CA ILE A 174 3.47 -0.14 -13.50
C ILE A 174 4.71 0.12 -14.36
N ALA A 175 4.77 1.28 -15.00
CA ALA A 175 5.94 1.66 -15.78
C ALA A 175 7.15 1.88 -14.86
N ARG A 176 8.31 1.31 -15.21
CA ARG A 176 9.54 1.45 -14.43
C ARG A 176 9.88 2.91 -14.09
N LYS A 177 9.52 3.86 -14.97
CA LYS A 177 9.70 5.28 -14.73
C LYS A 177 8.98 5.77 -13.48
N GLU A 178 7.76 5.30 -13.21
CA GLU A 178 6.99 5.66 -12.01
C GLU A 178 7.73 5.21 -10.74
N THR A 179 8.13 3.93 -10.70
CA THR A 179 8.89 3.37 -9.58
C THR A 179 10.19 4.12 -9.33
N LEU A 180 10.93 4.44 -10.40
CA LEU A 180 12.15 5.24 -10.30
C LEU A 180 11.85 6.65 -9.79
N THR A 181 10.79 7.30 -10.29
CA THR A 181 10.39 8.64 -9.85
C THR A 181 10.05 8.64 -8.35
N ILE A 182 9.35 7.62 -7.85
CA ILE A 182 9.06 7.49 -6.41
C ILE A 182 10.39 7.41 -5.64
N ALA A 183 11.25 6.46 -5.98
CA ALA A 183 12.48 6.19 -5.25
C ALA A 183 13.48 7.36 -5.29
N THR A 184 13.57 8.11 -6.40
CA THR A 184 14.52 9.22 -6.54
C THR A 184 14.06 10.53 -5.93
N ASN A 185 12.75 10.67 -5.63
CA ASN A 185 12.20 11.90 -5.03
C ASN A 185 11.82 11.75 -3.55
N ILE A 186 11.96 10.56 -2.97
CA ILE A 186 11.87 10.33 -1.53
C ILE A 186 13.30 10.30 -0.96
N GLN A 187 13.61 11.16 0.01
CA GLN A 187 14.97 11.37 0.51
C GLN A 187 15.62 10.09 1.05
N ASN A 188 14.88 9.29 1.81
CA ASN A 188 15.36 8.09 2.49
C ASN A 188 14.76 6.81 1.84
N ALA A 189 14.81 6.73 0.50
CA ALA A 189 14.27 5.59 -0.22
C ALA A 189 15.34 4.57 -0.62
N GLU A 190 15.07 3.30 -0.35
CA GLU A 190 15.75 2.12 -0.90
C GLU A 190 14.89 1.53 -2.01
N LEU A 191 15.50 1.16 -3.15
CA LEU A 191 14.78 0.64 -4.32
C LEU A 191 15.22 -0.77 -4.68
N HIS A 192 14.26 -1.69 -4.81
CA HIS A 192 14.49 -3.02 -5.37
C HIS A 192 13.59 -3.27 -6.59
N ILE A 193 14.21 -3.45 -7.76
CA ILE A 193 13.54 -3.95 -8.95
C ILE A 193 13.80 -5.45 -9.06
N LEU A 194 12.76 -6.26 -8.90
CA LEU A 194 12.83 -7.70 -8.79
C LEU A 194 12.90 -8.37 -10.17
N PRO A 195 14.02 -9.01 -10.53
CA PRO A 195 14.18 -9.64 -11.85
C PRO A 195 13.14 -10.73 -12.09
N GLY A 196 12.48 -10.69 -13.25
CA GLY A 196 11.50 -11.70 -13.67
C GLY A 196 10.11 -11.56 -13.04
N GLU A 197 9.96 -10.83 -11.94
CA GLU A 197 8.68 -10.66 -11.24
C GLU A 197 7.72 -9.74 -12.00
N ASN A 198 6.43 -10.07 -11.91
CA ASN A 198 5.34 -9.21 -12.37
C ASN A 198 4.74 -8.42 -11.20
N HIS A 199 3.59 -7.78 -11.41
CA HIS A 199 2.98 -6.90 -10.43
C HIS A 199 2.66 -7.57 -9.08
N ASN A 200 2.18 -8.82 -9.10
CA ASN A 200 1.70 -9.50 -7.90
C ASN A 200 2.43 -10.80 -7.56
N SER A 201 3.36 -11.27 -8.40
CA SER A 201 4.00 -12.57 -8.20
C SER A 201 4.80 -12.66 -6.89
N TYR A 202 5.53 -11.60 -6.53
CA TYR A 202 6.30 -11.52 -5.30
C TYR A 202 5.45 -11.19 -4.06
N ILE A 203 4.22 -10.69 -4.27
CA ILE A 203 3.24 -10.48 -3.19
C ILE A 203 2.54 -11.79 -2.84
N LYS A 204 2.10 -12.55 -3.85
CA LYS A 204 1.47 -13.86 -3.67
C LYS A 204 2.44 -14.90 -3.10
N ASP A 205 3.72 -14.83 -3.47
CA ASP A 205 4.80 -15.56 -2.81
C ASP A 205 5.24 -14.81 -1.54
N ASN A 206 4.51 -15.02 -0.48
CA ASN A 206 4.73 -14.32 0.79
C ASN A 206 6.09 -14.66 1.44
N ALA A 207 6.66 -15.83 1.15
CA ALA A 207 8.01 -16.19 1.61
C ALA A 207 9.05 -15.29 0.94
N LYS A 208 8.89 -15.01 -0.36
CA LYS A 208 9.73 -14.07 -1.10
C LYS A 208 9.57 -12.64 -0.58
N LEU A 209 8.33 -12.19 -0.37
CA LEU A 209 8.07 -10.86 0.17
C LEU A 209 8.76 -10.68 1.53
N TRP A 210 8.64 -11.66 2.42
CA TRP A 210 9.34 -11.63 3.71
C TRP A 210 10.86 -11.50 3.57
N GLN A 211 11.48 -12.29 2.68
CA GLN A 211 12.92 -12.20 2.44
C GLN A 211 13.36 -10.82 1.94
N LEU A 212 12.53 -10.15 1.15
CA LEU A 212 12.80 -8.82 0.61
C LEU A 212 12.69 -7.72 1.67
N ILE A 213 11.68 -7.79 2.55
CA ILE A 213 11.41 -6.72 3.53
C ILE A 213 12.18 -6.89 4.84
N ARG A 214 12.56 -8.11 5.20
CA ARG A 214 13.25 -8.41 6.47
C ARG A 214 14.52 -7.58 6.71
N PRO A 215 15.43 -7.38 5.73
CA PRO A 215 16.63 -6.56 5.93
C PRO A 215 16.29 -5.10 6.24
N PHE A 216 15.32 -4.52 5.52
CA PHE A 216 14.84 -3.17 5.76
C PHE A 216 14.23 -3.02 7.16
N LEU A 217 13.34 -3.94 7.56
CA LEU A 217 12.73 -3.96 8.89
C LEU A 217 13.77 -4.08 10.01
N ALA A 218 14.81 -4.91 9.81
CA ALA A 218 15.91 -5.05 10.76
C ALA A 218 16.76 -3.77 10.87
N GLY A 219 16.85 -2.99 9.79
CA GLY A 219 17.52 -1.69 9.77
C GLY A 219 16.79 -0.63 10.61
N LEU A 220 15.46 -0.62 10.61
CA LEU A 220 14.65 0.32 11.39
C LEU A 220 14.86 0.17 12.92
N ASN A 221 15.10 -1.06 13.39
CA ASN A 221 15.28 -1.38 14.80
C ASN A 221 16.69 -1.04 15.34
N ARG A 222 17.61 -0.53 14.52
CA ARG A 222 19.00 -0.21 14.90
C ARG A 222 19.26 1.27 15.10
N THR A 223 18.26 2.12 14.93
CA THR A 223 18.39 3.58 14.99
C THR A 223 17.95 4.19 16.33
N ASP A 224 17.77 3.34 17.39
CA ASP A 224 17.52 3.78 18.78
C ASP A 224 18.81 3.87 19.60
#